data_7faa9d38e8efd262b75ffb399b3919dc
#
_entry.id   7faa9d38e8efd262b75ffb399b3919dc
#
_cell.length_a   1.000
_cell.length_b   1.000
_cell.length_c   1.000
_cell.angle_alpha   90.00
_cell.angle_beta   90.00
_cell.angle_gamma   90.00
#
_symmetry.space_group_name_H-M   'P 1'
#
loop_
_entity.id
_entity.type
_entity.pdbx_description
1 polymer ?
#
loop_
_entity_poly.entity_id
_entity_poly.type
_entity_poly.pdbx_seq_one_letter_code
_entity_poly.pdbx_strand_id
1 'polypeptide(L)'
;TSNTFIENVSARFQAMGWHTDLVKNGNDIEAIDTAIVKAKHSGRPSLIEIKTLIGENSLLEGTNKVHGKPLTKDDIAQLKKRLTINPEAFYVDNEAMNYFRSEINKRSNIKYNEWINNYQEYVKSYLNGNDASLRYFFSTGIKTNILNFPWQFDVNSSMRDINSQVLSEIGNHLPILVGGSADVVSSTKTAIKSSSNFKEGNYSGRNIWFGVREGAMGSILNGLALSKLRPFASTFLAFADHMKPA
;
A
#
# COMPACT_ATOMS: atom_id res chain seq x y z
N THR A 1 15.98 -6.37 -22.27
CA THR A 1 16.13 -5.82 -20.90
C THR A 1 17.59 -5.78 -20.48
N SER A 2 18.37 -6.84 -20.76
CA SER A 2 19.80 -6.90 -20.42
C SER A 2 20.65 -5.75 -20.97
N ASN A 3 20.24 -5.14 -22.09
CA ASN A 3 20.94 -4.00 -22.70
C ASN A 3 20.57 -2.64 -22.07
N THR A 4 19.47 -2.57 -21.34
CA THR A 4 18.90 -1.30 -20.85
C THR A 4 18.73 -1.26 -19.34
N PHE A 5 18.82 -2.40 -18.66
CA PHE A 5 18.63 -2.52 -17.22
C PHE A 5 19.69 -3.44 -16.62
N ILE A 6 20.76 -2.83 -16.10
CA ILE A 6 21.93 -3.50 -15.51
C ILE A 6 22.04 -3.22 -14.01
N GLU A 7 21.04 -2.58 -13.43
CA GLU A 7 21.05 -2.20 -12.03
C GLU A 7 20.97 -3.43 -11.12
N ASN A 8 21.71 -3.40 -10.01
CA ASN A 8 21.53 -4.33 -8.91
C ASN A 8 20.45 -3.78 -7.94
N VAL A 9 19.19 -4.16 -8.20
CA VAL A 9 18.03 -3.70 -7.41
C VAL A 9 18.14 -4.14 -5.96
N SER A 10 18.55 -5.40 -5.72
CA SER A 10 18.74 -5.92 -4.37
C SER A 10 19.75 -5.09 -3.58
N ALA A 11 20.90 -4.72 -4.16
CA ALA A 11 21.89 -3.88 -3.49
C ALA A 11 21.36 -2.48 -3.16
N ARG A 12 20.54 -1.89 -4.04
CA ARG A 12 19.87 -0.61 -3.77
C ARG A 12 18.99 -0.69 -2.53
N PHE A 13 18.15 -1.72 -2.42
CA PHE A 13 17.26 -1.90 -1.29
C PHE A 13 18.01 -2.24 0.00
N GLN A 14 19.11 -3.02 -0.09
CA GLN A 14 19.99 -3.26 1.05
C GLN A 14 20.58 -1.96 1.61
N ALA A 15 21.02 -1.05 0.74
CA ALA A 15 21.54 0.26 1.16
C ALA A 15 20.51 1.12 1.88
N MET A 16 19.21 0.89 1.66
CA MET A 16 18.11 1.51 2.38
C MET A 16 17.70 0.75 3.67
N GLY A 17 18.45 -0.28 4.06
CA GLY A 17 18.18 -1.07 5.28
C GLY A 17 17.15 -2.19 5.10
N TRP A 18 16.70 -2.49 3.90
CA TRP A 18 15.77 -3.59 3.64
C TRP A 18 16.45 -4.95 3.72
N HIS A 19 15.70 -5.97 4.13
CA HIS A 19 16.08 -7.36 3.88
C HIS A 19 15.87 -7.68 2.39
N THR A 20 16.82 -8.38 1.76
CA THR A 20 16.65 -8.81 0.37
C THR A 20 16.97 -10.26 0.22
N ASP A 21 16.25 -10.98 -0.62
CA ASP A 21 16.50 -12.35 -1.01
C ASP A 21 16.36 -12.50 -2.53
N LEU A 22 17.06 -13.48 -3.11
CA LEU A 22 17.05 -13.75 -4.56
C LEU A 22 16.65 -15.19 -4.81
N VAL A 23 15.52 -15.40 -5.47
CA VAL A 23 15.08 -16.68 -6.02
C VAL A 23 15.47 -16.73 -7.50
N LYS A 24 16.40 -17.62 -7.85
CA LYS A 24 16.97 -17.70 -9.21
C LYS A 24 16.03 -18.34 -10.23
N ASN A 25 15.06 -19.12 -9.78
CA ASN A 25 14.09 -19.80 -10.62
C ASN A 25 12.66 -19.57 -10.09
N GLY A 26 11.85 -18.85 -10.87
CA GLY A 26 10.47 -18.52 -10.50
C GLY A 26 9.52 -19.74 -10.45
N ASN A 27 9.95 -20.91 -10.91
CA ASN A 27 9.20 -22.16 -10.81
C ASN A 27 9.58 -23.00 -9.57
N ASP A 28 10.59 -22.57 -8.82
CA ASP A 28 11.00 -23.21 -7.57
C ASP A 28 10.15 -22.68 -6.41
N ILE A 29 9.00 -23.35 -6.19
CA ILE A 29 8.01 -22.96 -5.19
C ILE A 29 8.60 -23.08 -3.78
N GLU A 30 9.46 -24.06 -3.51
CA GLU A 30 10.09 -24.24 -2.20
C GLU A 30 11.08 -23.11 -1.90
N ALA A 31 11.86 -22.68 -2.88
CA ALA A 31 12.74 -21.53 -2.73
C ALA A 31 11.95 -20.22 -2.51
N ILE A 32 10.80 -20.05 -3.19
CA ILE A 32 9.91 -18.91 -2.99
C ILE A 32 9.33 -18.91 -1.57
N ASP A 33 8.80 -20.05 -1.11
CA ASP A 33 8.26 -20.17 0.24
C ASP A 33 9.32 -19.89 1.31
N THR A 34 10.51 -20.46 1.14
CA THR A 34 11.66 -20.22 2.02
C THR A 34 12.00 -18.72 2.10
N ALA A 35 12.03 -18.02 0.97
CA ALA A 35 12.30 -16.58 0.92
C ALA A 35 11.21 -15.78 1.64
N ILE A 36 9.93 -16.15 1.46
CA ILE A 36 8.80 -15.52 2.16
C ILE A 36 8.90 -15.74 3.67
N VAL A 37 9.23 -16.96 4.12
CA VAL A 37 9.39 -17.26 5.55
C VAL A 37 10.53 -16.42 6.15
N LYS A 38 11.68 -16.32 5.49
CA LYS A 38 12.79 -15.46 5.93
C LYS A 38 12.36 -13.99 6.02
N ALA A 39 11.65 -13.50 5.00
CA ALA A 39 11.15 -12.14 4.96
C ALA A 39 10.24 -11.82 6.16
N LYS A 40 9.33 -12.73 6.51
CA LYS A 40 8.43 -12.58 7.67
C LYS A 40 9.18 -12.47 9.00
N HIS A 41 10.34 -13.08 9.12
CA HIS A 41 11.13 -13.07 10.35
C HIS A 41 12.27 -12.04 10.36
N SER A 42 12.43 -11.27 9.28
CA SER A 42 13.56 -10.33 9.15
C SER A 42 13.47 -9.11 10.08
N GLY A 43 12.28 -8.78 10.59
CA GLY A 43 12.04 -7.56 11.38
C GLY A 43 12.21 -6.25 10.58
N ARG A 44 12.40 -6.33 9.27
CA ARG A 44 12.63 -5.20 8.36
C ARG A 44 11.73 -5.32 7.13
N PRO A 45 11.45 -4.21 6.40
CA PRO A 45 10.87 -4.30 5.08
C PRO A 45 11.70 -5.25 4.20
N SER A 46 11.04 -6.06 3.37
CA SER A 46 11.73 -7.10 2.60
C SER A 46 11.41 -6.98 1.12
N LEU A 47 12.43 -7.17 0.28
CA LEU A 47 12.33 -7.32 -1.16
C LEU A 47 12.76 -8.75 -1.53
N ILE A 48 11.89 -9.50 -2.17
CA ILE A 48 12.23 -10.81 -2.75
C ILE A 48 12.28 -10.64 -4.26
N GLU A 49 13.48 -10.76 -4.82
CA GLU A 49 13.68 -10.72 -6.26
C GLU A 49 13.55 -12.12 -6.83
N ILE A 50 12.55 -12.35 -7.69
CA ILE A 50 12.30 -13.67 -8.31
C ILE A 50 12.60 -13.57 -9.81
N LYS A 51 13.54 -14.36 -10.30
CA LYS A 51 13.89 -14.38 -11.72
C LYS A 51 12.91 -15.27 -12.49
N THR A 52 12.30 -14.68 -13.50
CA THR A 52 11.35 -15.34 -14.41
C THR A 52 11.79 -15.14 -15.86
N LEU A 53 11.29 -15.97 -16.74
CA LEU A 53 11.54 -15.88 -18.18
C LEU A 53 10.23 -15.57 -18.91
N ILE A 54 10.22 -14.49 -19.69
CA ILE A 54 9.01 -14.11 -20.42
C ILE A 54 8.62 -15.19 -21.43
N GLY A 55 7.33 -15.58 -21.44
CA GLY A 55 6.81 -16.60 -22.33
C GLY A 55 7.43 -17.99 -22.11
N GLU A 56 7.86 -18.28 -20.91
CA GLU A 56 8.49 -19.55 -20.55
C GLU A 56 7.70 -20.76 -21.06
N ASN A 57 8.41 -21.76 -21.56
CA ASN A 57 7.89 -22.95 -22.25
C ASN A 57 7.18 -22.73 -23.59
N SER A 58 6.94 -21.49 -24.03
CA SER A 58 6.42 -21.22 -25.38
C SER A 58 7.54 -21.29 -26.43
N LEU A 59 7.16 -21.35 -27.71
CA LEU A 59 8.13 -21.28 -28.83
C LEU A 59 8.83 -19.91 -28.92
N LEU A 60 8.26 -18.90 -28.30
CA LEU A 60 8.75 -17.51 -28.31
C LEU A 60 9.41 -17.12 -26.98
N GLU A 61 9.72 -18.11 -26.16
CA GLU A 61 10.35 -17.94 -24.84
C GLU A 61 11.55 -17.02 -24.89
N GLY A 62 11.66 -16.12 -23.92
CA GLY A 62 12.78 -15.19 -23.78
C GLY A 62 12.81 -14.08 -24.82
N THR A 63 11.84 -13.99 -25.72
CA THR A 63 11.81 -12.96 -26.77
C THR A 63 10.80 -11.87 -26.46
N ASN A 64 11.00 -10.67 -27.03
CA ASN A 64 10.05 -9.57 -26.96
C ASN A 64 8.75 -9.80 -27.74
N LYS A 65 8.66 -10.88 -28.52
CA LYS A 65 7.48 -11.18 -29.35
C LYS A 65 6.25 -11.56 -28.54
N VAL A 66 6.43 -12.02 -27.30
CA VAL A 66 5.32 -12.33 -26.37
C VAL A 66 4.97 -11.17 -25.46
N HIS A 67 5.70 -10.07 -25.50
CA HIS A 67 5.41 -8.92 -24.65
C HIS A 67 4.18 -8.15 -25.18
N GLY A 68 3.09 -8.20 -24.42
CA GLY A 68 1.84 -7.53 -24.76
C GLY A 68 1.09 -8.12 -25.98
N LYS A 69 1.47 -9.32 -26.43
CA LYS A 69 0.81 -10.04 -27.53
C LYS A 69 0.34 -11.42 -27.06
N PRO A 70 -0.91 -11.78 -27.30
CA PRO A 70 -1.39 -13.14 -27.02
C PRO A 70 -0.65 -14.15 -27.91
N LEU A 71 -0.43 -15.35 -27.37
CA LEU A 71 0.05 -16.48 -28.15
C LEU A 71 -1.00 -16.89 -29.20
N THR A 72 -0.53 -17.39 -30.34
CA THR A 72 -1.42 -17.95 -31.37
C THR A 72 -2.03 -19.26 -30.89
N LYS A 73 -3.09 -19.76 -31.57
CA LYS A 73 -3.69 -21.07 -31.23
C LYS A 73 -2.68 -22.19 -31.32
N ASP A 74 -1.78 -22.16 -32.30
CA ASP A 74 -0.76 -23.18 -32.50
C ASP A 74 0.32 -23.10 -31.40
N ASP A 75 0.74 -21.89 -31.02
CA ASP A 75 1.66 -21.70 -29.89
C ASP A 75 1.07 -22.24 -28.57
N ILE A 76 -0.22 -21.99 -28.32
CA ILE A 76 -0.94 -22.51 -27.15
C ILE A 76 -1.01 -24.04 -27.19
N ALA A 77 -1.32 -24.63 -28.33
CA ALA A 77 -1.38 -26.09 -28.46
C ALA A 77 -0.02 -26.73 -28.18
N GLN A 78 1.06 -26.14 -28.68
CA GLN A 78 2.41 -26.61 -28.42
C GLN A 78 2.85 -26.40 -26.97
N LEU A 79 2.51 -25.26 -26.38
CA LEU A 79 2.77 -24.99 -24.96
C LEU A 79 2.08 -26.04 -24.06
N LYS A 80 0.79 -26.32 -24.32
CA LYS A 80 0.05 -27.35 -23.59
C LYS A 80 0.69 -28.74 -23.73
N LYS A 81 1.13 -29.07 -24.94
CA LYS A 81 1.83 -30.33 -25.20
C LYS A 81 3.15 -30.43 -24.42
N ARG A 82 3.97 -29.37 -24.41
CA ARG A 82 5.21 -29.29 -23.64
C ARG A 82 5.00 -29.48 -22.14
N LEU A 83 3.97 -28.83 -21.61
CA LEU A 83 3.62 -28.88 -20.19
C LEU A 83 2.80 -30.12 -19.81
N THR A 84 2.48 -30.99 -20.76
CA THR A 84 1.64 -32.19 -20.56
C THR A 84 0.25 -31.84 -19.98
N ILE A 85 -0.29 -30.68 -20.38
CA ILE A 85 -1.58 -30.19 -19.95
C ILE A 85 -2.65 -30.63 -20.95
N ASN A 86 -3.87 -30.92 -20.46
CA ASN A 86 -5.03 -31.25 -21.30
C ASN A 86 -5.23 -30.21 -22.41
N PRO A 87 -5.39 -30.60 -23.68
CA PRO A 87 -5.51 -29.69 -24.81
C PRO A 87 -6.83 -28.89 -24.84
N GLU A 88 -7.85 -29.34 -24.10
CA GLU A 88 -9.15 -28.66 -24.06
C GLU A 88 -9.03 -27.19 -23.67
N ALA A 89 -9.81 -26.32 -24.33
CA ALA A 89 -9.85 -24.91 -24.00
C ALA A 89 -10.42 -24.70 -22.59
N PHE A 90 -9.77 -23.83 -21.82
CA PHE A 90 -10.16 -23.52 -20.44
C PHE A 90 -10.23 -24.72 -19.48
N TYR A 91 -9.58 -25.82 -19.83
CA TYR A 91 -9.48 -26.98 -18.93
C TYR A 91 -8.87 -26.59 -17.59
N VAL A 92 -9.52 -27.04 -16.54
CA VAL A 92 -9.02 -26.96 -15.17
C VAL A 92 -9.06 -28.35 -14.57
N ASP A 93 -7.96 -28.79 -13.99
CA ASP A 93 -7.90 -30.07 -13.31
C ASP A 93 -8.83 -30.11 -12.09
N ASN A 94 -9.75 -31.09 -12.07
CA ASN A 94 -10.77 -31.18 -11.04
C ASN A 94 -10.20 -31.50 -9.66
N GLU A 95 -9.16 -32.32 -9.59
CA GLU A 95 -8.52 -32.69 -8.33
C GLU A 95 -7.82 -31.48 -7.73
N ALA A 96 -7.03 -30.78 -8.54
CA ALA A 96 -6.39 -29.53 -8.12
C ALA A 96 -7.41 -28.45 -7.69
N MET A 97 -8.51 -28.31 -8.42
CA MET A 97 -9.56 -27.38 -8.06
C MET A 97 -10.25 -27.74 -6.73
N ASN A 98 -10.56 -29.01 -6.53
CA ASN A 98 -11.21 -29.48 -5.31
C ASN A 98 -10.28 -29.32 -4.11
N TYR A 99 -9.00 -29.66 -4.26
CA TYR A 99 -7.99 -29.43 -3.22
C TYR A 99 -7.88 -27.96 -2.86
N PHE A 100 -7.73 -27.09 -3.87
CA PHE A 100 -7.61 -25.66 -3.67
C PHE A 100 -8.85 -25.09 -2.93
N ARG A 101 -10.06 -25.44 -3.38
CA ARG A 101 -11.31 -25.00 -2.75
C ARG A 101 -11.43 -25.50 -1.31
N SER A 102 -11.11 -26.76 -1.04
CA SER A 102 -11.21 -27.32 0.32
C SER A 102 -10.25 -26.61 1.27
N GLU A 103 -8.99 -26.42 0.87
CA GLU A 103 -7.98 -25.77 1.70
C GLU A 103 -8.25 -24.27 1.92
N ILE A 104 -8.69 -23.55 0.86
CA ILE A 104 -9.09 -22.16 1.01
C ILE A 104 -10.31 -22.01 1.90
N ASN A 105 -11.36 -22.79 1.67
CA ASN A 105 -12.59 -22.71 2.48
C ASN A 105 -12.28 -23.01 3.94
N LYS A 106 -11.48 -24.04 4.22
CA LYS A 106 -11.08 -24.41 5.58
C LYS A 106 -10.36 -23.26 6.29
N ARG A 107 -9.31 -22.71 5.65
CA ARG A 107 -8.54 -21.59 6.22
C ARG A 107 -9.33 -20.28 6.28
N SER A 108 -10.06 -19.97 5.23
CA SER A 108 -10.84 -18.72 5.14
C SER A 108 -11.98 -18.70 6.12
N ASN A 109 -12.71 -19.79 6.30
CA ASN A 109 -13.83 -19.84 7.25
C ASN A 109 -13.36 -19.64 8.68
N ILE A 110 -12.23 -20.25 9.07
CA ILE A 110 -11.64 -20.05 10.39
C ILE A 110 -11.30 -18.58 10.59
N LYS A 111 -10.53 -18.01 9.69
CA LYS A 111 -10.07 -16.61 9.77
C LYS A 111 -11.22 -15.61 9.68
N TYR A 112 -12.21 -15.87 8.84
CA TYR A 112 -13.40 -15.03 8.72
C TYR A 112 -14.22 -15.04 10.01
N ASN A 113 -14.45 -16.21 10.60
CA ASN A 113 -15.21 -16.31 11.85
C ASN A 113 -14.46 -15.65 13.03
N GLU A 114 -13.14 -15.83 13.12
CA GLU A 114 -12.30 -15.10 14.08
C GLU A 114 -12.45 -13.58 13.90
N TRP A 115 -12.36 -13.11 12.66
CA TRP A 115 -12.51 -11.69 12.36
C TRP A 115 -13.89 -11.15 12.69
N ILE A 116 -14.97 -11.87 12.32
CA ILE A 116 -16.35 -11.46 12.62
C ILE A 116 -16.56 -11.37 14.14
N ASN A 117 -16.08 -12.35 14.91
CA ASN A 117 -16.20 -12.33 16.36
C ASN A 117 -15.45 -11.12 16.95
N ASN A 118 -14.21 -10.90 16.54
CA ASN A 118 -13.42 -9.76 17.00
C ASN A 118 -14.06 -8.42 16.61
N TYR A 119 -14.63 -8.35 15.40
CA TYR A 119 -15.36 -7.16 14.94
C TYR A 119 -16.62 -6.90 15.78
N GLN A 120 -17.40 -7.93 16.07
CA GLN A 120 -18.59 -7.79 16.90
C GLN A 120 -18.24 -7.33 18.33
N GLU A 121 -17.20 -7.88 18.93
CA GLU A 121 -16.70 -7.43 20.24
C GLU A 121 -16.22 -5.97 20.19
N TYR A 122 -15.51 -5.59 19.13
CA TYR A 122 -15.12 -4.20 18.88
C TYR A 122 -16.33 -3.27 18.77
N VAL A 123 -17.35 -3.67 17.99
CA VAL A 123 -18.59 -2.88 17.85
C VAL A 123 -19.27 -2.66 19.19
N LYS A 124 -19.38 -3.71 20.01
CA LYS A 124 -20.00 -3.60 21.35
C LYS A 124 -19.22 -2.66 22.27
N SER A 125 -17.89 -2.73 22.25
CA SER A 125 -17.03 -2.05 23.21
C SER A 125 -16.67 -0.61 22.81
N TYR A 126 -16.52 -0.33 21.53
CA TYR A 126 -15.91 0.92 21.03
C TYR A 126 -16.80 1.76 20.13
N LEU A 127 -17.64 1.20 19.26
CA LEU A 127 -18.46 2.01 18.35
C LEU A 127 -19.56 2.80 19.06
N ASN A 128 -19.98 2.36 20.23
CA ASN A 128 -20.95 3.04 21.09
C ASN A 128 -20.27 3.98 22.12
N GLY A 129 -18.95 3.96 22.21
CA GLY A 129 -18.15 4.81 23.08
C GLY A 129 -17.58 6.04 22.39
N ASN A 130 -16.85 6.87 23.19
CA ASN A 130 -16.22 8.10 22.68
C ASN A 130 -15.00 7.87 21.80
N ASP A 131 -14.37 6.70 21.86
CA ASP A 131 -13.23 6.33 21.01
C ASP A 131 -13.69 5.53 19.79
N ALA A 132 -14.28 6.21 18.86
CA ALA A 132 -14.85 5.62 17.66
C ALA A 132 -13.99 5.86 16.40
N SER A 133 -12.66 5.88 16.54
CA SER A 133 -11.77 6.18 15.42
C SER A 133 -11.96 5.23 14.23
N LEU A 134 -12.14 3.92 14.48
CA LEU A 134 -12.39 2.95 13.40
C LEU A 134 -13.78 3.09 12.75
N ARG A 135 -14.74 3.76 13.40
CA ARG A 135 -16.03 4.06 12.78
C ARG A 135 -15.86 4.79 11.44
N TYR A 136 -14.86 5.65 11.33
CA TYR A 136 -14.58 6.39 10.10
C TYR A 136 -14.11 5.49 8.96
N PHE A 137 -13.48 4.35 9.25
CA PHE A 137 -13.07 3.39 8.22
C PHE A 137 -14.24 2.57 7.66
N PHE A 138 -15.26 2.32 8.48
CA PHE A 138 -16.41 1.51 8.10
C PHE A 138 -17.62 2.34 7.64
N SER A 139 -17.61 3.64 7.85
CA SER A 139 -18.69 4.51 7.41
C SER A 139 -18.57 4.87 5.92
N THR A 140 -19.71 5.03 5.26
CA THR A 140 -19.78 5.48 3.86
C THR A 140 -19.59 6.99 3.69
N GLY A 141 -19.50 7.73 4.78
CA GLY A 141 -19.29 9.17 4.78
C GLY A 141 -18.90 9.71 6.15
N ILE A 142 -18.16 10.80 6.16
CA ILE A 142 -17.79 11.52 7.38
C ILE A 142 -18.88 12.53 7.68
N LYS A 143 -19.67 12.26 8.72
CA LYS A 143 -20.58 13.24 9.29
C LYS A 143 -19.82 14.03 10.35
N THR A 144 -19.41 15.23 10.05
CA THR A 144 -18.78 16.13 11.01
C THR A 144 -19.57 17.44 11.10
N ASN A 145 -19.71 17.96 12.30
CA ASN A 145 -20.28 19.28 12.51
C ASN A 145 -19.22 20.40 12.38
N ILE A 146 -18.06 20.08 11.81
CA ILE A 146 -16.94 21.03 11.64
C ILE A 146 -17.35 22.28 10.84
N LEU A 147 -18.26 22.13 9.87
CA LEU A 147 -18.77 23.28 9.09
C LEU A 147 -19.56 24.27 9.95
N ASN A 148 -20.11 23.81 11.07
CA ASN A 148 -20.85 24.64 12.02
C ASN A 148 -19.99 25.17 13.17
N PHE A 149 -18.67 24.96 13.11
CA PHE A 149 -17.75 25.47 14.11
C PHE A 149 -17.73 27.01 14.06
N PRO A 150 -17.80 27.72 15.19
CA PRO A 150 -17.84 29.18 15.23
C PRO A 150 -16.45 29.77 14.99
N TRP A 151 -16.01 29.75 13.74
CA TRP A 151 -14.69 30.25 13.34
C TRP A 151 -14.56 31.74 13.63
N GLN A 152 -13.51 32.07 14.36
CA GLN A 152 -13.11 33.44 14.63
C GLN A 152 -11.63 33.60 14.33
N PHE A 153 -11.30 34.54 13.44
CA PHE A 153 -9.92 34.80 13.05
C PHE A 153 -9.61 36.30 13.26
N ASP A 154 -8.41 36.58 13.74
CA ASP A 154 -7.89 37.96 13.73
C ASP A 154 -7.69 38.40 12.28
N VAL A 155 -8.21 39.56 11.94
CA VAL A 155 -8.10 40.15 10.59
C VAL A 155 -6.67 40.40 10.14
N ASN A 156 -5.72 40.50 11.08
CA ASN A 156 -4.30 40.65 10.82
C ASN A 156 -3.55 39.32 10.71
N SER A 157 -4.24 38.19 10.88
CA SER A 157 -3.60 36.87 10.78
C SER A 157 -3.20 36.54 9.35
N SER A 158 -2.02 35.96 9.17
CA SER A 158 -1.63 35.41 7.87
C SER A 158 -2.51 34.21 7.50
N MET A 159 -2.71 33.96 6.21
CA MET A 159 -3.44 32.76 5.76
C MET A 159 -2.82 31.45 6.29
N ARG A 160 -1.53 31.42 6.53
CA ARG A 160 -0.84 30.26 7.13
C ARG A 160 -1.23 30.06 8.59
N ASP A 161 -1.42 31.15 9.35
CA ASP A 161 -1.87 31.09 10.73
C ASP A 161 -3.32 30.62 10.81
N ILE A 162 -4.18 31.14 9.95
CA ILE A 162 -5.57 30.72 9.83
C ILE A 162 -5.63 29.22 9.46
N ASN A 163 -4.88 28.81 8.44
CA ASN A 163 -4.82 27.39 8.05
C ASN A 163 -4.37 26.50 9.21
N SER A 164 -3.38 26.92 10.00
CA SER A 164 -2.89 26.17 11.15
C SER A 164 -3.98 26.01 12.23
N GLN A 165 -4.79 27.03 12.47
CA GLN A 165 -5.91 26.94 13.41
C GLN A 165 -6.99 25.99 12.89
N VAL A 166 -7.40 26.16 11.64
CA VAL A 166 -8.41 25.31 10.99
C VAL A 166 -7.97 23.85 10.97
N LEU A 167 -6.73 23.57 10.53
CA LEU A 167 -6.19 22.23 10.47
C LEU A 167 -6.17 21.56 11.85
N SER A 168 -5.73 22.28 12.87
CA SER A 168 -5.68 21.77 14.23
C SER A 168 -7.06 21.47 14.78
N GLU A 169 -8.03 22.33 14.52
CA GLU A 169 -9.40 22.13 14.96
C GLU A 169 -10.06 20.93 14.23
N ILE A 170 -9.88 20.84 12.92
CA ILE A 170 -10.31 19.66 12.17
C ILE A 170 -9.66 18.41 12.74
N GLY A 171 -8.36 18.47 13.06
CA GLY A 171 -7.60 17.37 13.65
C GLY A 171 -8.13 16.91 15.01
N ASN A 172 -8.71 17.81 15.82
CA ASN A 172 -9.35 17.47 17.09
C ASN A 172 -10.62 16.62 16.90
N HIS A 173 -11.35 16.86 15.82
CA HIS A 173 -12.64 16.22 15.55
C HIS A 173 -12.55 15.05 14.55
N LEU A 174 -11.45 14.93 13.82
CA LEU A 174 -11.28 13.92 12.77
C LEU A 174 -10.03 13.06 13.01
N PRO A 175 -10.18 11.94 13.73
CA PRO A 175 -9.04 11.07 14.08
C PRO A 175 -8.27 10.51 12.88
N ILE A 176 -8.94 10.35 11.74
CA ILE A 176 -8.35 9.83 10.50
C ILE A 176 -7.63 10.90 9.66
N LEU A 177 -7.58 12.15 10.13
CA LEU A 177 -6.79 13.21 9.50
C LEU A 177 -5.32 12.98 9.80
N VAL A 178 -4.49 12.84 8.77
CA VAL A 178 -3.05 12.53 8.88
C VAL A 178 -2.29 13.20 7.75
N GLY A 179 -1.11 13.71 8.01
CA GLY A 179 -0.33 14.34 6.96
C GLY A 179 0.81 15.18 7.50
N GLY A 180 1.31 16.10 6.68
CA GLY A 180 2.44 16.93 7.08
C GLY A 180 3.01 17.75 5.94
N SER A 181 4.33 17.86 5.88
CA SER A 181 5.00 18.76 4.94
C SER A 181 6.32 18.15 4.44
N ALA A 182 6.72 18.59 3.24
CA ALA A 182 8.04 18.31 2.67
C ALA A 182 9.10 19.24 3.28
N ASP A 183 9.40 19.02 4.57
CA ASP A 183 10.44 19.70 5.36
C ASP A 183 10.27 21.23 5.53
N VAL A 184 9.04 21.75 5.39
CA VAL A 184 8.74 23.17 5.53
C VAL A 184 7.62 23.46 6.54
N VAL A 185 7.41 22.57 7.51
CA VAL A 185 6.35 22.69 8.55
C VAL A 185 6.42 24.01 9.29
N SER A 186 7.60 24.49 9.68
CA SER A 186 7.76 25.75 10.39
C SER A 186 7.26 26.96 9.61
N SER A 187 7.42 26.91 8.29
CA SER A 187 6.99 28.00 7.39
C SER A 187 5.53 27.87 6.96
N THR A 188 5.07 26.67 6.65
CA THR A 188 3.69 26.39 6.22
C THR A 188 2.72 26.29 7.39
N LYS A 189 3.24 26.08 8.59
CA LYS A 189 2.48 25.85 9.85
C LYS A 189 1.48 24.70 9.74
N THR A 190 1.82 23.69 8.92
CA THR A 190 0.92 22.59 8.58
C THR A 190 1.20 21.40 9.49
N ALA A 191 0.70 21.48 10.72
CA ALA A 191 0.75 20.40 11.69
C ALA A 191 -0.53 20.42 12.56
N ILE A 192 -0.99 19.25 12.96
CA ILE A 192 -2.04 19.07 13.95
C ILE A 192 -1.42 19.28 15.32
N LYS A 193 -1.71 20.41 15.98
CA LYS A 193 -1.07 20.79 17.25
C LYS A 193 -1.30 19.81 18.39
N SER A 194 -2.47 19.17 18.40
CA SER A 194 -2.86 18.16 19.41
C SER A 194 -2.31 16.76 19.14
N SER A 195 -1.52 16.57 18.09
CA SER A 195 -0.99 15.26 17.71
C SER A 195 0.54 15.26 17.68
N SER A 196 1.13 14.14 18.09
CA SER A 196 2.55 13.89 17.98
C SER A 196 2.98 13.56 16.54
N ASN A 197 4.29 13.45 16.33
CA ASN A 197 4.87 13.02 15.07
C ASN A 197 4.74 11.49 14.91
N PHE A 198 4.37 11.04 13.73
CA PHE A 198 4.47 9.65 13.29
C PHE A 198 5.94 9.32 13.03
N LYS A 199 6.50 8.41 13.82
CA LYS A 199 7.90 8.01 13.73
C LYS A 199 8.10 6.64 14.34
N GLU A 200 9.29 6.06 14.17
CA GLU A 200 9.69 4.84 14.85
C GLU A 200 9.45 4.95 16.36
N GLY A 201 8.81 3.91 16.93
CA GLY A 201 8.43 3.88 18.35
C GLY A 201 7.21 4.74 18.72
N ASN A 202 6.64 5.51 17.77
CA ASN A 202 5.42 6.28 17.99
C ASN A 202 4.54 6.31 16.73
N TYR A 203 3.79 5.24 16.53
CA TYR A 203 2.91 5.09 15.36
C TYR A 203 1.49 5.65 15.57
N SER A 204 1.20 6.23 16.73
CA SER A 204 -0.06 6.94 17.01
C SER A 204 -0.04 8.41 16.57
N GLY A 205 1.12 8.94 16.25
CA GLY A 205 1.26 10.31 15.73
C GLY A 205 0.60 10.48 14.37
N ARG A 206 0.06 11.67 14.12
CA ARG A 206 -0.62 12.00 12.85
C ARG A 206 0.11 13.05 12.01
N ASN A 207 1.19 13.60 12.53
CA ASN A 207 2.07 14.50 11.79
C ASN A 207 3.21 13.72 11.14
N ILE A 208 3.30 13.74 9.81
CA ILE A 208 4.31 13.02 9.03
C ILE A 208 5.34 14.02 8.51
N TRP A 209 6.61 13.74 8.75
CA TRP A 209 7.73 14.49 8.20
C TRP A 209 8.22 13.79 6.93
N PHE A 210 7.77 14.28 5.77
CA PHE A 210 8.10 13.63 4.48
C PHE A 210 9.55 13.89 4.03
N GLY A 211 10.21 14.91 4.58
CA GLY A 211 11.50 15.39 4.08
C GLY A 211 11.34 16.10 2.72
N VAL A 212 12.45 16.45 2.08
CA VAL A 212 12.47 17.09 0.75
C VAL A 212 12.17 16.04 -0.31
N ARG A 213 10.90 15.59 -0.40
CA ARG A 213 10.44 14.47 -1.24
C ARG A 213 8.99 14.68 -1.70
N GLU A 214 8.71 15.78 -2.37
CA GLU A 214 7.33 16.15 -2.78
C GLU A 214 6.65 15.07 -3.62
N GLY A 215 7.35 14.46 -4.58
CA GLY A 215 6.80 13.36 -5.40
C GLY A 215 6.43 12.13 -4.58
N ALA A 216 7.30 11.73 -3.64
CA ALA A 216 7.00 10.63 -2.72
C ALA A 216 5.87 11.00 -1.76
N MET A 217 5.86 12.23 -1.25
CA MET A 217 4.76 12.76 -0.42
C MET A 217 3.43 12.62 -1.14
N GLY A 218 3.31 13.09 -2.39
CA GLY A 218 2.08 12.96 -3.18
C GLY A 218 1.64 11.50 -3.34
N SER A 219 2.56 10.60 -3.67
CA SER A 219 2.28 9.16 -3.81
C SER A 219 1.83 8.52 -2.50
N ILE A 220 2.44 8.89 -1.37
CA ILE A 220 2.03 8.42 -0.03
C ILE A 220 0.63 8.91 0.29
N LEU A 221 0.29 10.17 -0.01
CA LEU A 221 -1.07 10.70 0.21
C LEU A 221 -2.12 9.91 -0.57
N ASN A 222 -1.82 9.52 -1.81
CA ASN A 222 -2.72 8.67 -2.60
C ASN A 222 -2.97 7.33 -1.90
N GLY A 223 -1.92 6.68 -1.40
CA GLY A 223 -2.02 5.43 -0.63
C GLY A 223 -2.85 5.59 0.65
N LEU A 224 -2.61 6.65 1.40
CA LEU A 224 -3.38 6.97 2.61
C LEU A 224 -4.85 7.21 2.29
N ALA A 225 -5.17 7.95 1.22
CA ALA A 225 -6.54 8.21 0.79
C ALA A 225 -7.26 6.91 0.36
N LEU A 226 -6.59 6.05 -0.41
CA LEU A 226 -7.11 4.72 -0.78
C LEU A 226 -7.36 3.83 0.43
N SER A 227 -6.59 4.02 1.51
CA SER A 227 -6.79 3.35 2.80
C SER A 227 -7.86 4.02 3.68
N LYS A 228 -8.70 4.87 3.11
CA LYS A 228 -9.80 5.61 3.79
C LYS A 228 -9.36 6.60 4.86
N LEU A 229 -8.10 6.93 4.94
CA LEU A 229 -7.62 8.06 5.72
C LEU A 229 -7.97 9.39 5.03
N ARG A 230 -7.87 10.49 5.76
CA ARG A 230 -7.98 11.85 5.22
C ARG A 230 -6.61 12.50 5.26
N PRO A 231 -5.82 12.35 4.19
CA PRO A 231 -4.48 12.90 4.17
C PRO A 231 -4.49 14.40 3.85
N PHE A 232 -3.48 15.10 4.36
CA PHE A 232 -3.14 16.46 3.97
C PHE A 232 -1.63 16.59 3.76
N ALA A 233 -1.23 17.50 2.89
CA ALA A 233 0.16 17.85 2.74
C ALA A 233 0.34 19.32 2.41
N SER A 234 1.55 19.82 2.65
CA SER A 234 1.96 21.15 2.24
C SER A 234 3.40 21.18 1.74
N THR A 235 3.61 22.05 0.78
CA THR A 235 4.90 22.51 0.31
C THR A 235 4.73 23.93 -0.23
N PHE A 236 5.79 24.59 -0.66
CA PHE A 236 5.67 25.87 -1.37
C PHE A 236 5.22 25.65 -2.81
N LEU A 237 4.48 26.60 -3.35
CA LEU A 237 3.98 26.55 -4.73
C LEU A 237 5.11 26.28 -5.75
N ALA A 238 6.28 26.85 -5.52
CA ALA A 238 7.47 26.63 -6.37
C ALA A 238 7.89 25.15 -6.47
N PHE A 239 7.54 24.32 -5.49
CA PHE A 239 7.90 22.90 -5.44
C PHE A 239 6.72 21.97 -5.79
N ALA A 240 5.52 22.54 -6.00
CA ALA A 240 4.32 21.76 -6.28
C ALA A 240 4.43 20.94 -7.59
N ASP A 241 5.24 21.38 -8.53
CA ASP A 241 5.47 20.67 -9.80
C ASP A 241 6.06 19.27 -9.60
N HIS A 242 6.83 19.06 -8.54
CA HIS A 242 7.37 17.74 -8.19
C HIS A 242 6.29 16.74 -7.74
N MET A 243 5.10 17.20 -7.41
CA MET A 243 3.96 16.35 -7.03
C MET A 243 3.07 15.95 -8.22
N LYS A 244 3.18 16.62 -9.36
CA LYS A 244 2.30 16.41 -10.52
C LYS A 244 2.23 14.96 -11.02
N PRO A 245 3.33 14.15 -11.00
CA PRO A 245 3.25 12.75 -11.41
C PRO A 245 2.46 11.85 -10.47
N ALA A 246 2.23 12.26 -9.24
CA ALA A 246 1.47 11.52 -8.23
C ALA A 246 0.00 11.92 -8.26
#